data_eae044b3cf27498a60097ce7fbcc814e
#
_entry.id   eae044b3cf27498a60097ce7fbcc814e
#
_cell.length_a   1.000
_cell.length_b   1.000
_cell.length_c   1.000
_cell.angle_alpha   90.00
_cell.angle_beta   90.00
_cell.angle_gamma   90.00
#
_symmetry.space_group_name_H-M   'P 1'
#
loop_
_entity.id
_entity.type
_entity.pdbx_description
1 polymer ?
#
loop_
_entity_poly.entity_id
_entity_poly.type
_entity_poly.pdbx_seq_one_letter_code
_entity_poly.pdbx_strand_id
1 'polypeptide(L)'
;MIEVKASHHEEQRPASSSDIKTRVEAAQQHERQRAFRALLRNPLLAGGSEHGDDLALVKRHADWLREWLARNTGWRLQVDGEMARLKRPPSDRLDDTRPAMDRRTRTSFTRRRYVMFCLALASLERADRQIVLGQIAE
;
A
#
# COMPACT_ATOMS: atom_id res chain seq x y z
N MET A 1 -55.65 8.84 40.32
CA MET A 1 -55.50 8.09 39.04
C MET A 1 -54.05 8.33 38.59
N ILE A 2 -53.19 7.38 38.98
CA ILE A 2 -51.72 7.50 38.73
C ILE A 2 -51.40 6.41 37.69
N GLU A 3 -51.04 6.89 36.51
CA GLU A 3 -50.68 6.03 35.39
C GLU A 3 -49.21 5.62 35.51
N VAL A 4 -48.97 4.34 35.77
CA VAL A 4 -47.62 3.75 35.88
C VAL A 4 -47.11 3.49 34.45
N LYS A 5 -46.16 4.29 34.03
CA LYS A 5 -45.44 4.15 32.76
C LYS A 5 -44.47 2.96 32.86
N ALA A 6 -44.81 1.86 32.25
CA ALA A 6 -43.97 0.65 32.19
C ALA A 6 -42.74 0.98 31.29
N SER A 7 -41.58 0.97 31.92
CA SER A 7 -40.28 1.03 31.26
C SER A 7 -39.99 -0.34 30.64
N HIS A 8 -40.07 -0.45 29.32
CA HIS A 8 -39.53 -1.59 28.60
C HIS A 8 -38.00 -1.58 28.71
N HIS A 9 -37.46 -2.37 29.61
CA HIS A 9 -36.10 -2.82 29.57
C HIS A 9 -35.98 -3.76 28.36
N GLU A 10 -35.40 -3.25 27.29
CA GLU A 10 -34.98 -4.07 26.16
C GLU A 10 -33.78 -4.90 26.60
N GLU A 11 -34.06 -6.14 26.95
CA GLU A 11 -33.11 -7.15 27.38
C GLU A 11 -32.20 -7.48 26.22
N GLN A 12 -30.97 -6.92 26.23
CA GLN A 12 -29.92 -7.15 25.23
C GLN A 12 -29.57 -8.66 25.28
N ARG A 13 -30.14 -9.39 24.35
CA ARG A 13 -29.86 -10.80 24.10
C ARG A 13 -28.36 -10.97 23.84
N PRO A 14 -27.63 -11.82 24.57
CA PRO A 14 -26.20 -12.01 24.32
C PRO A 14 -25.98 -12.50 22.91
N ALA A 15 -25.05 -11.81 22.19
CA ALA A 15 -24.73 -12.13 20.82
C ALA A 15 -24.32 -13.61 20.70
N SER A 16 -24.92 -14.32 19.78
CA SER A 16 -24.60 -15.74 19.52
C SER A 16 -23.13 -15.87 19.07
N SER A 17 -22.51 -17.00 19.38
CA SER A 17 -21.13 -17.30 18.93
C SER A 17 -20.95 -17.17 17.39
N SER A 18 -22.03 -17.45 16.64
CA SER A 18 -22.07 -17.24 15.19
C SER A 18 -22.03 -15.76 14.81
N ASP A 19 -22.74 -14.89 15.55
CA ASP A 19 -22.77 -13.45 15.28
C ASP A 19 -21.40 -12.81 15.56
N ILE A 20 -20.71 -13.28 16.59
CA ILE A 20 -19.36 -12.83 16.93
C ILE A 20 -18.38 -13.21 15.82
N LYS A 21 -18.41 -14.45 15.32
CA LYS A 21 -17.57 -14.89 14.21
C LYS A 21 -17.79 -14.06 12.96
N THR A 22 -19.04 -13.87 12.57
CA THR A 22 -19.39 -13.07 11.38
C THR A 22 -18.91 -11.63 11.50
N ARG A 23 -19.00 -11.01 12.68
CA ARG A 23 -18.47 -9.66 12.94
C ARG A 23 -16.95 -9.59 12.84
N VAL A 24 -16.25 -10.59 13.38
CA VAL A 24 -14.79 -10.67 13.31
C VAL A 24 -14.32 -10.84 11.86
N GLU A 25 -14.94 -11.71 11.09
CA GLU A 25 -14.64 -11.92 9.69
C GLU A 25 -14.90 -10.66 8.84
N ALA A 26 -16.01 -9.98 9.10
CA ALA A 26 -16.33 -8.71 8.43
C ALA A 26 -15.30 -7.60 8.76
N ALA A 27 -14.87 -7.51 10.03
CA ALA A 27 -13.84 -6.57 10.45
C ALA A 27 -12.49 -6.86 9.77
N GLN A 28 -12.07 -8.13 9.74
CA GLN A 28 -10.85 -8.54 9.05
C GLN A 28 -10.91 -8.24 7.54
N GLN A 29 -12.05 -8.50 6.92
CA GLN A 29 -12.24 -8.20 5.50
C GLN A 29 -12.14 -6.69 5.21
N HIS A 30 -12.70 -5.87 6.09
CA HIS A 30 -12.59 -4.41 5.98
C HIS A 30 -11.13 -3.93 6.14
N GLU A 31 -10.39 -4.49 7.10
CA GLU A 31 -8.96 -4.19 7.28
C GLU A 31 -8.13 -4.59 6.03
N ARG A 32 -8.36 -5.78 5.47
CA ARG A 32 -7.71 -6.23 4.23
C ARG A 32 -7.98 -5.29 3.06
N GLN A 33 -9.22 -4.83 2.91
CA GLN A 33 -9.58 -3.85 1.86
C GLN A 33 -8.89 -2.51 2.07
N ARG A 34 -8.78 -2.03 3.31
CA ARG A 34 -8.03 -0.80 3.63
C ARG A 34 -6.56 -0.95 3.29
N ALA A 35 -5.92 -2.05 3.71
CA ALA A 35 -4.52 -2.34 3.41
C ALA A 35 -4.26 -2.40 1.89
N PHE A 36 -5.15 -3.06 1.15
CA PHE A 36 -5.07 -3.12 -0.31
C PHE A 36 -5.18 -1.74 -0.96
N ARG A 37 -6.13 -0.90 -0.52
CA ARG A 37 -6.28 0.47 -1.02
C ARG A 37 -5.06 1.34 -0.71
N ALA A 38 -4.46 1.17 0.47
CA ALA A 38 -3.23 1.87 0.85
C ALA A 38 -2.09 1.54 -0.12
N LEU A 39 -1.87 0.26 -0.43
CA LEU A 39 -0.87 -0.18 -1.41
C LEU A 39 -1.15 0.30 -2.85
N LEU A 40 -2.41 0.46 -3.24
CA LEU A 40 -2.74 1.00 -4.55
C LEU A 40 -2.43 2.49 -4.66
N ARG A 41 -2.65 3.25 -3.59
CA ARG A 41 -2.34 4.68 -3.53
C ARG A 41 -0.84 4.91 -3.45
N ASN A 42 -0.18 4.19 -2.57
CA ASN A 42 1.25 4.30 -2.29
C ASN A 42 1.91 2.92 -2.43
N PRO A 43 2.44 2.59 -3.62
CA PRO A 43 3.09 1.31 -3.86
C PRO A 43 4.35 1.04 -3.04
N LEU A 44 4.87 2.08 -2.39
CA LEU A 44 5.98 2.01 -1.43
C LEU A 44 5.56 2.69 -0.14
N LEU A 45 5.38 1.89 0.90
CA LEU A 45 5.14 2.35 2.27
C LEU A 45 6.42 2.12 3.07
N ALA A 46 6.93 3.16 3.72
CA ALA A 46 8.15 3.10 4.54
C ALA A 46 7.86 3.49 5.99
N GLY A 47 8.58 2.88 6.92
CA GLY A 47 8.56 3.24 8.33
C GLY A 47 9.06 4.69 8.53
N GLY A 48 8.51 5.38 9.52
CA GLY A 48 8.88 6.77 9.82
C GLY A 48 8.28 7.82 8.87
N SER A 49 7.47 7.43 7.89
CA SER A 49 6.70 8.32 7.04
C SER A 49 5.30 8.59 7.60
N GLU A 50 4.57 9.54 7.01
CA GLU A 50 3.14 9.80 7.30
C GLU A 50 2.23 8.58 7.06
N HIS A 51 2.76 7.52 6.44
CA HIS A 51 2.04 6.28 6.10
C HIS A 51 2.35 5.12 7.06
N GLY A 52 2.86 5.39 8.27
CA GLY A 52 3.22 4.37 9.25
C GLY A 52 2.06 3.44 9.63
N ASP A 53 0.86 3.98 9.80
CA ASP A 53 -0.35 3.21 10.12
C ASP A 53 -0.75 2.28 8.95
N ASP A 54 -0.64 2.76 7.73
CA ASP A 54 -0.89 1.97 6.52
C ASP A 54 0.13 0.82 6.40
N LEU A 55 1.41 1.08 6.70
CA LEU A 55 2.44 0.05 6.73
C LEU A 55 2.14 -1.02 7.79
N ALA A 56 1.76 -0.63 9.01
CA ALA A 56 1.40 -1.55 10.08
C ALA A 56 0.21 -2.43 9.68
N LEU A 57 -0.79 -1.84 9.04
CA LEU A 57 -1.96 -2.56 8.54
C LEU A 57 -1.60 -3.56 7.43
N VAL A 58 -0.75 -3.16 6.48
CA VAL A 58 -0.25 -4.04 5.41
C VAL A 58 0.58 -5.19 5.98
N LYS A 59 1.44 -4.96 6.97
CA LYS A 59 2.21 -6.01 7.65
C LYS A 59 1.30 -7.04 8.31
N ARG A 60 0.26 -6.60 9.00
CA ARG A 60 -0.71 -7.50 9.68
C ARG A 60 -1.39 -8.46 8.71
N HIS A 61 -1.65 -8.03 7.48
CA HIS A 61 -2.33 -8.82 6.46
C HIS A 61 -1.42 -9.25 5.30
N ALA A 62 -0.10 -9.24 5.51
CA ALA A 62 0.90 -9.43 4.45
C ALA A 62 0.73 -10.74 3.68
N ASP A 63 0.52 -11.85 4.38
CA ASP A 63 0.42 -13.18 3.74
C ASP A 63 -0.82 -13.29 2.86
N TRP A 64 -1.96 -12.83 3.37
CA TRP A 64 -3.18 -12.79 2.59
C TRP A 64 -3.05 -11.88 1.36
N LEU A 65 -2.46 -10.69 1.53
CA LEU A 65 -2.23 -9.75 0.44
C LEU A 65 -1.28 -10.31 -0.62
N ARG A 66 -0.19 -10.97 -0.22
CA ARG A 66 0.74 -11.63 -1.15
C ARG A 66 0.04 -12.68 -2.01
N GLU A 67 -0.71 -13.57 -1.35
CA GLU A 67 -1.42 -14.64 -2.03
C GLU A 67 -2.50 -14.09 -2.96
N TRP A 68 -3.30 -13.15 -2.48
CA TRP A 68 -4.37 -12.54 -3.26
C TRP A 68 -3.84 -11.79 -4.48
N LEU A 69 -2.80 -10.97 -4.30
CA LEU A 69 -2.17 -10.20 -5.38
C LEU A 69 -1.52 -11.11 -6.42
N ALA A 70 -0.76 -12.12 -5.99
CA ALA A 70 -0.12 -13.07 -6.90
C ALA A 70 -1.15 -13.82 -7.74
N ARG A 71 -2.25 -14.28 -7.13
CA ARG A 71 -3.29 -15.07 -7.80
C ARG A 71 -4.15 -14.25 -8.76
N ASN A 72 -4.51 -13.02 -8.37
CA ASN A 72 -5.49 -12.24 -9.12
C ASN A 72 -4.87 -11.22 -10.09
N THR A 73 -3.64 -10.77 -9.83
CA THR A 73 -3.01 -9.70 -10.63
C THR A 73 -1.60 -10.04 -11.13
N GLY A 74 -1.00 -11.12 -10.62
CA GLY A 74 0.42 -11.43 -10.87
C GLY A 74 1.40 -10.45 -10.21
N TRP A 75 0.92 -9.52 -9.39
CA TRP A 75 1.76 -8.53 -8.71
C TRP A 75 2.46 -9.13 -7.50
N ARG A 76 3.68 -8.69 -7.26
CA ARG A 76 4.48 -9.14 -6.12
C ARG A 76 4.49 -8.10 -5.01
N LEU A 77 4.12 -8.52 -3.80
CA LEU A 77 4.22 -7.72 -2.59
C LEU A 77 5.43 -8.16 -1.79
N GLN A 78 6.40 -7.27 -1.65
CA GLN A 78 7.53 -7.41 -0.74
C GLN A 78 7.20 -6.65 0.54
N VAL A 79 7.34 -7.32 1.69
CA VAL A 79 7.15 -6.73 3.03
C VAL A 79 8.31 -7.17 3.90
N ASP A 80 8.97 -6.22 4.50
CA ASP A 80 10.03 -6.42 5.49
C ASP A 80 9.80 -5.54 6.75
N GLY A 81 10.81 -5.47 7.63
CA GLY A 81 10.72 -4.74 8.90
C GLY A 81 10.43 -3.24 8.75
N GLU A 82 10.89 -2.62 7.67
CA GLU A 82 10.91 -1.17 7.50
C GLU A 82 10.01 -0.68 6.36
N MET A 83 9.59 -1.56 5.45
CA MET A 83 8.80 -1.16 4.28
C MET A 83 7.88 -2.24 3.76
N ALA A 84 6.88 -1.81 2.96
CA ALA A 84 6.10 -2.66 2.08
C ALA A 84 6.14 -2.08 0.67
N ARG A 85 6.49 -2.92 -0.32
CA ARG A 85 6.61 -2.53 -1.72
C ARG A 85 5.74 -3.39 -2.62
N LEU A 86 4.81 -2.77 -3.33
CA LEU A 86 4.02 -3.43 -4.36
C LEU A 86 4.72 -3.30 -5.73
N LYS A 87 5.22 -4.42 -6.25
CA LYS A 87 5.81 -4.49 -7.59
C LYS A 87 4.72 -4.77 -8.62
N ARG A 88 4.44 -3.77 -9.45
CA ARG A 88 3.49 -3.87 -10.57
C ARG A 88 4.29 -3.89 -11.85
N PRO A 89 4.38 -5.03 -12.57
CA PRO A 89 5.00 -5.05 -13.88
C PRO A 89 4.18 -4.18 -14.84
N PRO A 90 4.81 -3.49 -15.78
CA PRO A 90 4.08 -2.78 -16.82
C PRO A 90 3.29 -3.78 -17.68
N SER A 91 2.11 -3.41 -18.10
CA SER A 91 1.25 -4.22 -18.98
C SER A 91 1.86 -4.35 -20.37
N ASP A 92 2.50 -3.31 -20.85
CA ASP A 92 3.21 -3.24 -22.11
C ASP A 92 4.53 -2.49 -21.93
N ARG A 93 5.63 -3.05 -22.45
CA ARG A 93 6.96 -2.42 -22.46
C ARG A 93 7.09 -1.32 -23.52
N LEU A 94 6.22 -1.35 -24.51
CA LEU A 94 6.20 -0.39 -25.62
C LEU A 94 5.16 0.71 -25.43
N ASP A 95 4.46 0.71 -24.28
CA ASP A 95 3.49 1.77 -23.96
C ASP A 95 4.21 3.10 -23.70
N ASP A 96 4.13 4.01 -24.64
CA ASP A 96 4.65 5.37 -24.58
C ASP A 96 3.61 6.41 -24.12
N THR A 97 2.39 5.98 -23.82
CA THR A 97 1.27 6.88 -23.45
C THR A 97 1.47 7.55 -22.08
N ARG A 98 2.42 7.05 -21.27
CA ARG A 98 2.69 7.54 -19.92
C ARG A 98 4.16 7.88 -19.72
N PRO A 99 4.71 8.87 -20.44
CA PRO A 99 6.09 9.29 -20.25
C PRO A 99 6.32 9.87 -18.85
N ALA A 100 7.55 9.74 -18.34
CA ALA A 100 7.93 10.47 -17.14
C ALA A 100 7.84 11.97 -17.40
N MET A 101 7.35 12.71 -16.40
CA MET A 101 7.11 14.15 -16.51
C MET A 101 8.06 14.92 -15.58
N ASP A 102 8.61 16.01 -16.07
CA ASP A 102 9.28 16.97 -15.21
C ASP A 102 8.26 17.60 -14.26
N ARG A 103 8.53 17.51 -12.95
CA ARG A 103 7.57 17.94 -11.92
C ARG A 103 7.36 19.46 -11.93
N ARG A 104 8.39 20.22 -12.29
CA ARG A 104 8.36 21.69 -12.30
C ARG A 104 7.76 22.23 -13.59
N THR A 105 8.21 21.73 -14.74
CA THR A 105 7.82 22.26 -16.05
C THR A 105 6.61 21.54 -16.64
N ARG A 106 6.20 20.40 -16.07
CA ARG A 106 5.10 19.55 -16.56
C ARG A 106 5.30 19.06 -17.99
N THR A 107 6.53 19.04 -18.46
CA THR A 107 6.91 18.53 -19.78
C THR A 107 7.39 17.10 -19.69
N SER A 108 7.17 16.30 -20.73
CA SER A 108 7.67 14.92 -20.83
C SER A 108 9.19 14.88 -20.83
N PHE A 109 9.75 13.83 -20.25
CA PHE A 109 11.19 13.62 -20.29
C PHE A 109 11.66 13.43 -21.73
N THR A 110 12.73 14.14 -22.09
CA THR A 110 13.47 13.90 -23.33
C THR A 110 14.27 12.60 -23.21
N ARG A 111 14.69 12.02 -24.34
CA ARG A 111 15.57 10.85 -24.39
C ARG A 111 16.83 11.02 -23.52
N ARG A 112 17.45 12.22 -23.57
CA ARG A 112 18.61 12.54 -22.75
C ARG A 112 18.31 12.45 -21.24
N ARG A 113 17.17 12.96 -20.81
CA ARG A 113 16.75 12.86 -19.39
C ARG A 113 16.50 11.42 -18.95
N TYR A 114 15.92 10.59 -19.82
CA TYR A 114 15.80 9.16 -19.53
C TYR A 114 17.15 8.47 -19.35
N VAL A 115 18.13 8.76 -20.24
CA VAL A 115 19.49 8.21 -20.14
C VAL A 115 20.12 8.63 -18.81
N MET A 116 20.09 9.91 -18.47
CA MET A 116 20.63 10.42 -17.20
C MET A 116 19.94 9.78 -15.99
N PHE A 117 18.63 9.62 -16.05
CA PHE A 117 17.87 8.96 -14.99
C PHE A 117 18.27 7.49 -14.82
N CYS A 118 18.43 6.75 -15.91
CA CYS A 118 18.87 5.36 -15.87
C CYS A 118 20.31 5.23 -15.34
N LEU A 119 21.21 6.12 -15.72
CA LEU A 119 22.58 6.14 -15.20
C LEU A 119 22.61 6.44 -13.71
N ALA A 120 21.82 7.43 -13.25
CA ALA A 120 21.69 7.73 -11.83
C ALA A 120 21.15 6.52 -11.05
N LEU A 121 20.13 5.83 -11.55
CA LEU A 121 19.60 4.61 -10.92
C LEU A 121 20.65 3.49 -10.87
N ALA A 122 21.41 3.29 -11.95
CA ALA A 122 22.47 2.28 -12.00
C ALA A 122 23.60 2.59 -11.00
N SER A 123 23.93 3.87 -10.82
CA SER A 123 24.91 4.32 -9.83
C SER A 123 24.37 4.09 -8.39
N LEU A 124 23.10 4.40 -8.16
CA LEU A 124 22.45 4.14 -6.85
C LEU A 124 22.36 2.66 -6.52
N GLU A 125 22.14 1.79 -7.51
CA GLU A 125 22.07 0.34 -7.30
C GLU A 125 23.41 -0.26 -6.87
N ARG A 126 24.50 0.32 -7.35
CA ARG A 126 25.88 -0.15 -7.04
C ARG A 126 26.45 0.43 -5.75
N ALA A 127 25.81 1.43 -5.22
CA ALA A 127 26.32 2.16 -4.09
C ALA A 127 25.87 1.58 -2.76
N ASP A 128 26.69 1.79 -1.74
CA ASP A 128 26.34 1.51 -0.36
C ASP A 128 25.17 2.37 0.13
N ARG A 129 24.66 2.08 1.34
CA ARG A 129 23.40 2.64 1.88
C ARG A 129 23.29 4.18 1.89
N GLN A 130 24.40 4.90 1.75
CA GLN A 130 24.41 6.37 1.69
C GLN A 130 25.32 6.85 0.58
N ILE A 131 24.78 7.66 -0.33
CA ILE A 131 25.52 8.32 -1.40
C ILE A 131 25.36 9.83 -1.28
N VAL A 132 26.45 10.55 -1.46
CA VAL A 132 26.44 12.00 -1.66
C VAL A 132 26.22 12.29 -3.14
N LEU A 133 25.36 13.26 -3.46
CA LEU A 133 25.05 13.64 -4.86
C LEU A 133 26.29 13.89 -5.73
N GLY A 134 27.42 14.32 -5.13
CA GLY A 134 28.69 14.50 -5.84
C GLY A 134 29.28 13.21 -6.42
N GLN A 135 29.01 12.05 -5.81
CA GLN A 135 29.52 10.75 -6.27
C GLN A 135 28.74 10.18 -7.47
N ILE A 136 27.60 10.75 -7.80
CA ILE A 136 26.78 10.34 -8.96
C ILE A 136 27.22 11.11 -10.22
N ALA A 137 27.92 12.24 -10.05
CA ALA A 137 28.28 13.17 -11.13
C ALA A 137 29.70 12.96 -11.71
N GLU A 138 30.51 12.06 -11.11
CA GLU A 138 31.81 11.62 -11.65
C GLU A 138 31.63 10.44 -12.62
#